data_07b6b667fc94f889a6cfb08211267233
#
_entry.id   07b6b667fc94f889a6cfb08211267233
#
_cell.length_a   1.000
_cell.length_b   1.000
_cell.length_c   1.000
_cell.angle_alpha   90.00
_cell.angle_beta   90.00
_cell.angle_gamma   90.00
#
_symmetry.space_group_name_H-M   'P 1'
#
loop_
_entity.id
_entity.type
_entity.pdbx_description
1 polymer ?
#
loop_
_entity_poly.entity_id
_entity_poly.type
_entity_poly.pdbx_seq_one_letter_code
_entity_poly.pdbx_strand_id
1 'polypeptide(L)'
;MKSEGIHLWCEACGAKWEMDTLSRLHGVNTDKGFSHIPDWYRWEREEVRKEVQAGTYHFEDDVLVTDYYSTKVGFLDVGEAHVTHDENGFTFTGTVNGEPFNLNKPVSSMYSVHVEYNFLERGDAFDIATDDTSYFMFLKTAKNYLTKMHFAQEELYDHYVRKQTK
;
A
#
# COMPACT_ATOMS: atom_id res chain seq x y z
N MET A 1 -3.07 6.08 9.67
CA MET A 1 -2.16 6.81 10.58
C MET A 1 -1.74 8.12 9.94
N LYS A 2 -1.47 9.16 10.73
CA LYS A 2 -0.96 10.47 10.30
C LYS A 2 0.26 10.84 11.12
N SER A 3 1.12 11.68 10.56
CA SER A 3 2.29 12.20 11.28
C SER A 3 2.57 13.64 10.90
N GLU A 4 3.11 14.41 11.83
CA GLU A 4 3.61 15.75 11.61
C GLU A 4 4.77 16.01 12.60
N GLY A 5 5.96 16.29 12.08
CA GLY A 5 7.15 16.41 12.90
C GLY A 5 7.42 15.13 13.68
N ILE A 6 7.48 15.25 15.01
CA ILE A 6 7.67 14.12 15.92
C ILE A 6 6.36 13.46 16.39
N HIS A 7 5.22 13.99 15.98
CA HIS A 7 3.90 13.53 16.41
C HIS A 7 3.31 12.52 15.44
N LEU A 8 2.71 11.48 15.99
CA LEU A 8 2.02 10.41 15.28
C LEU A 8 0.63 10.23 15.87
N TRP A 9 -0.39 9.99 15.06
CA TRP A 9 -1.74 9.71 15.57
C TRP A 9 -2.56 8.80 14.67
N CYS A 10 -3.49 8.09 15.29
CA CYS A 10 -4.48 7.29 14.59
C CYS A 10 -5.79 8.06 14.45
N GLU A 11 -6.24 8.33 13.24
CA GLU A 11 -7.51 9.01 13.00
C GLU A 11 -8.72 8.15 13.40
N ALA A 12 -8.59 6.82 13.34
CA ALA A 12 -9.69 5.91 13.66
C ALA A 12 -9.94 5.78 15.18
N CYS A 13 -8.90 5.68 16.00
CA CYS A 13 -9.05 5.48 17.45
C CYS A 13 -8.57 6.67 18.30
N GLY A 14 -8.01 7.72 17.69
CA GLY A 14 -7.50 8.91 18.38
C GLY A 14 -6.22 8.72 19.18
N ALA A 15 -5.62 7.54 19.18
CA ALA A 15 -4.35 7.29 19.87
C ALA A 15 -3.23 8.15 19.30
N LYS A 16 -2.37 8.69 20.19
CA LYS A 16 -1.28 9.61 19.83
C LYS A 16 0.03 9.16 20.44
N TRP A 17 1.10 9.40 19.69
CA TRP A 17 2.48 9.15 20.10
C TRP A 17 3.37 10.33 19.77
N GLU A 18 4.46 10.43 20.50
CA GLU A 18 5.54 11.40 20.27
C GLU A 18 6.87 10.65 20.15
N MET A 19 7.67 11.00 19.15
CA MET A 19 8.98 10.40 18.90
C MET A 19 10.07 11.21 19.61
N ASP A 20 10.91 10.56 20.38
CA ASP A 20 12.06 11.18 21.02
C ASP A 20 13.28 11.26 20.07
N THR A 21 14.36 11.89 20.55
CA THR A 21 15.61 12.06 19.81
C THR A 21 16.33 10.74 19.49
N LEU A 22 15.93 9.64 20.11
CA LEU A 22 16.44 8.29 19.86
C LEU A 22 15.50 7.47 18.98
N SER A 23 14.52 8.11 18.34
CA SER A 23 13.50 7.49 17.50
C SER A 23 12.62 6.47 18.23
N ARG A 24 12.40 6.64 19.54
CA ARG A 24 11.45 5.85 20.32
C ARG A 24 10.11 6.55 20.34
N LEU A 25 9.03 5.77 20.25
CA LEU A 25 7.66 6.28 20.28
C LEU A 25 7.07 6.13 21.68
N HIS A 26 6.67 7.25 22.27
CA HIS A 26 6.03 7.33 23.58
C HIS A 26 4.54 7.62 23.40
N GLY A 27 3.68 6.81 24.03
CA GLY A 27 2.25 7.06 24.03
C GLY A 27 1.91 8.35 24.76
N VAL A 28 1.10 9.23 24.15
CA VAL A 28 0.62 10.48 24.75
C VAL A 28 -0.71 10.26 25.49
N ASN A 29 -1.61 9.53 24.84
CA ASN A 29 -2.94 9.18 25.36
C ASN A 29 -3.28 7.69 25.13
N THR A 30 -2.27 6.85 25.11
CA THR A 30 -2.36 5.40 24.93
C THR A 30 -1.24 4.72 25.70
N ASP A 31 -1.52 3.55 26.27
CA ASP A 31 -0.53 2.72 26.96
C ASP A 31 0.39 1.96 25.99
N LYS A 32 0.11 2.02 24.67
CA LYS A 32 0.96 1.42 23.66
C LYS A 32 2.20 2.27 23.43
N GLY A 33 3.32 1.86 24.00
CA GLY A 33 4.64 2.41 23.73
C GLY A 33 5.41 1.49 22.77
N PHE A 34 6.23 2.09 21.90
CA PHE A 34 7.11 1.36 21.00
C PHE A 34 8.55 1.81 21.24
N SER A 35 9.41 0.88 21.66
CA SER A 35 10.81 1.20 21.93
C SER A 35 11.54 1.72 20.68
N HIS A 36 11.15 1.24 19.50
CA HIS A 36 11.73 1.62 18.22
C HIS A 36 10.68 1.60 17.10
N ILE A 37 10.95 2.34 16.02
CA ILE A 37 10.09 2.33 14.82
C ILE A 37 9.86 0.91 14.27
N PRO A 38 10.83 -0.03 14.24
CA PRO A 38 10.55 -1.42 13.84
C PRO A 38 9.51 -2.14 14.70
N ASP A 39 9.35 -1.78 15.97
CA ASP A 39 8.32 -2.37 16.84
C ASP A 39 6.92 -1.87 16.44
N TRP A 40 6.82 -0.58 16.10
CA TRP A 40 5.64 0.00 15.51
C TRP A 40 5.26 -0.71 14.20
N TYR A 41 6.21 -0.87 13.28
CA TYR A 41 6.03 -1.51 11.99
C TYR A 41 5.54 -2.96 12.12
N ARG A 42 6.09 -3.71 13.08
CA ARG A 42 5.62 -5.07 13.41
C ARG A 42 4.20 -5.08 13.94
N TRP A 43 3.85 -4.11 14.78
CA TRP A 43 2.49 -3.99 15.30
C TRP A 43 1.49 -3.65 14.18
N GLU A 44 1.78 -2.70 13.30
CA GLU A 44 0.91 -2.39 12.16
C GLU A 44 0.69 -3.63 11.28
N ARG A 45 1.76 -4.36 10.97
CA ARG A 45 1.69 -5.60 10.20
C ARG A 45 0.79 -6.64 10.88
N GLU A 46 0.88 -6.79 12.20
CA GLU A 46 0.04 -7.73 12.94
C GLU A 46 -1.45 -7.35 12.90
N GLU A 47 -1.77 -6.06 12.93
CA GLU A 47 -3.18 -5.62 12.76
C GLU A 47 -3.69 -5.96 11.34
N VAL A 48 -2.90 -5.73 10.31
CA VAL A 48 -3.25 -6.11 8.92
C VAL A 48 -3.41 -7.62 8.78
N ARG A 49 -2.52 -8.41 9.40
CA ARG A 49 -2.63 -9.88 9.43
C ARG A 49 -3.95 -10.34 10.02
N LYS A 50 -4.44 -9.70 11.08
CA LYS A 50 -5.75 -10.01 11.67
C LYS A 50 -6.88 -9.74 10.70
N GLU A 51 -6.86 -8.62 9.97
CA GLU A 51 -7.86 -8.30 8.95
C GLU A 51 -7.88 -9.36 7.83
N VAL A 52 -6.70 -9.75 7.34
CA VAL A 52 -6.57 -10.81 6.32
C VAL A 52 -7.08 -12.16 6.82
N GLN A 53 -6.69 -12.57 8.03
CA GLN A 53 -7.13 -13.84 8.61
C GLN A 53 -8.63 -13.88 8.90
N ALA A 54 -9.24 -12.74 9.19
CA ALA A 54 -10.69 -12.60 9.40
C ALA A 54 -11.48 -12.49 8.09
N GLY A 55 -10.80 -12.39 6.92
CA GLY A 55 -11.44 -12.15 5.63
C GLY A 55 -12.12 -10.79 5.51
N THR A 56 -11.63 -9.79 6.26
CA THR A 56 -12.22 -8.44 6.29
C THR A 56 -11.37 -7.40 5.58
N TYR A 57 -10.17 -7.78 5.12
CA TYR A 57 -9.33 -6.88 4.36
C TYR A 57 -9.95 -6.60 2.99
N HIS A 58 -10.13 -5.33 2.69
CA HIS A 58 -10.55 -4.84 1.38
C HIS A 58 -10.01 -3.42 1.18
N PHE A 59 -9.57 -3.12 -0.02
CA PHE A 59 -9.12 -1.80 -0.44
C PHE A 59 -9.67 -1.48 -1.82
N GLU A 60 -10.07 -0.24 -2.03
CA GLU A 60 -10.42 0.31 -3.33
C GLU A 60 -10.05 1.78 -3.41
N ASP A 61 -9.62 2.24 -4.59
CA ASP A 61 -9.39 3.64 -4.92
C ASP A 61 -9.39 3.81 -6.44
N ASP A 62 -9.52 5.05 -6.88
CA ASP A 62 -9.16 5.42 -8.24
C ASP A 62 -7.67 5.75 -8.31
N VAL A 63 -7.04 5.38 -9.41
CA VAL A 63 -5.61 5.60 -9.65
C VAL A 63 -5.37 6.33 -10.96
N LEU A 64 -4.38 7.21 -10.96
CA LEU A 64 -3.77 7.71 -12.18
C LEU A 64 -2.69 6.72 -12.62
N VAL A 65 -2.77 6.24 -13.84
CA VAL A 65 -1.82 5.27 -14.41
C VAL A 65 -0.72 6.01 -15.15
N THR A 66 0.52 5.76 -14.76
CA THR A 66 1.71 6.38 -15.33
C THR A 66 2.66 5.29 -15.81
N ASP A 67 3.23 5.47 -16.99
CA ASP A 67 4.21 4.55 -17.58
C ASP A 67 5.55 5.25 -17.78
N TYR A 68 6.66 4.49 -17.69
CA TYR A 68 7.97 4.97 -18.04
C TYR A 68 8.21 4.88 -19.53
N TYR A 69 8.20 6.02 -20.20
CA TYR A 69 8.29 6.07 -21.66
C TYR A 69 9.73 5.96 -22.18
N SER A 70 10.64 6.78 -21.65
CA SER A 70 12.05 6.76 -22.05
C SER A 70 12.92 7.64 -21.13
N THR A 71 14.24 7.46 -21.16
CA THR A 71 15.19 8.30 -20.43
C THR A 71 15.14 9.78 -20.80
N LYS A 72 14.66 10.11 -22.00
CA LYS A 72 14.51 11.50 -22.48
C LYS A 72 13.21 12.15 -21.99
N VAL A 73 12.13 11.40 -21.97
CA VAL A 73 10.78 11.90 -21.65
C VAL A 73 10.42 11.65 -20.19
N GLY A 74 10.90 10.54 -19.63
CA GLY A 74 10.57 10.13 -18.27
C GLY A 74 9.24 9.43 -18.21
N PHE A 75 8.46 9.75 -17.18
CA PHE A 75 7.16 9.16 -16.89
C PHE A 75 6.03 9.97 -17.54
N LEU A 76 5.08 9.27 -18.17
CA LEU A 76 3.90 9.86 -18.79
C LEU A 76 2.62 9.28 -18.20
N ASP A 77 1.65 10.15 -17.97
CA ASP A 77 0.30 9.72 -17.60
C ASP A 77 -0.38 9.12 -18.83
N VAL A 78 -0.75 7.86 -18.72
CA VAL A 78 -1.30 7.08 -19.83
C VAL A 78 -2.77 6.73 -19.64
N GLY A 79 -3.35 6.99 -18.47
CA GLY A 79 -4.76 6.73 -18.23
C GLY A 79 -5.16 6.77 -16.76
N GLU A 80 -6.36 6.27 -16.52
CA GLU A 80 -6.94 6.14 -15.19
C GLU A 80 -7.62 4.78 -15.03
N ALA A 81 -7.58 4.24 -13.82
CA ALA A 81 -8.25 2.99 -13.49
C ALA A 81 -8.84 3.04 -12.09
N HIS A 82 -9.82 2.21 -11.85
CA HIS A 82 -10.28 1.83 -10.52
C HIS A 82 -9.51 0.58 -10.12
N VAL A 83 -8.94 0.56 -8.91
CA VAL A 83 -8.25 -0.59 -8.33
C VAL A 83 -9.05 -1.14 -7.16
N THR A 84 -9.14 -2.47 -7.11
CA THR A 84 -9.52 -3.20 -5.89
C THR A 84 -8.39 -4.13 -5.48
N HIS A 85 -8.20 -4.31 -4.17
CA HIS A 85 -7.23 -5.26 -3.60
C HIS A 85 -7.87 -5.98 -2.43
N ASP A 86 -8.02 -7.28 -2.58
CA ASP A 86 -8.65 -8.17 -1.61
C ASP A 86 -8.03 -9.58 -1.62
N GLU A 87 -8.74 -10.57 -1.12
CA GLU A 87 -8.29 -11.98 -1.10
C GLU A 87 -8.01 -12.58 -2.48
N ASN A 88 -8.52 -11.97 -3.56
CA ASN A 88 -8.29 -12.40 -4.93
C ASN A 88 -7.03 -11.76 -5.54
N GLY A 89 -6.46 -10.74 -4.88
CA GLY A 89 -5.33 -9.94 -5.36
C GLY A 89 -5.77 -8.59 -5.90
N PHE A 90 -5.01 -8.04 -6.84
CA PHE A 90 -5.34 -6.75 -7.47
C PHE A 90 -6.17 -6.94 -8.72
N THR A 91 -7.24 -6.14 -8.84
CA THR A 91 -8.03 -6.00 -10.07
C THR A 91 -8.07 -4.52 -10.46
N PHE A 92 -7.79 -4.24 -11.73
CA PHE A 92 -7.82 -2.89 -12.29
C PHE A 92 -8.81 -2.85 -13.45
N THR A 93 -9.65 -1.82 -13.47
CA THR A 93 -10.58 -1.55 -14.56
C THR A 93 -10.55 -0.07 -14.93
N GLY A 94 -10.35 0.25 -16.20
CA GLY A 94 -10.23 1.64 -16.62
C GLY A 94 -9.90 1.84 -18.08
N THR A 95 -9.14 2.88 -18.37
CA THR A 95 -8.68 3.21 -19.72
C THR A 95 -7.22 3.61 -19.68
N VAL A 96 -6.39 2.98 -20.49
CA VAL A 96 -4.96 3.27 -20.64
C VAL A 96 -4.64 3.41 -22.13
N ASN A 97 -3.94 4.47 -22.50
CA ASN A 97 -3.63 4.82 -23.91
C ASN A 97 -4.87 4.90 -24.83
N GLY A 98 -6.03 5.27 -24.25
CA GLY A 98 -7.29 5.36 -24.97
C GLY A 98 -8.02 4.02 -25.17
N GLU A 99 -7.45 2.92 -24.71
CA GLU A 99 -8.03 1.57 -24.83
C GLU A 99 -8.55 1.08 -23.46
N PRO A 100 -9.56 0.18 -23.47
CA PRO A 100 -10.04 -0.45 -22.23
C PRO A 100 -8.91 -1.19 -21.52
N PHE A 101 -8.72 -0.89 -20.23
CA PHE A 101 -7.71 -1.51 -19.38
C PHE A 101 -8.37 -2.40 -18.34
N ASN A 102 -8.09 -3.71 -18.43
CA ASN A 102 -8.54 -4.71 -17.49
C ASN A 102 -7.35 -5.60 -17.12
N LEU A 103 -6.83 -5.42 -15.92
CA LEU A 103 -5.69 -6.18 -15.41
C LEU A 103 -6.08 -6.89 -14.12
N ASN A 104 -5.76 -8.17 -14.04
CA ASN A 104 -5.92 -8.97 -12.83
C ASN A 104 -4.55 -9.53 -12.42
N LYS A 105 -4.16 -9.30 -11.18
CA LYS A 105 -2.97 -9.84 -10.53
C LYS A 105 -3.39 -10.67 -9.32
N PRO A 106 -3.60 -11.99 -9.52
CA PRO A 106 -3.97 -12.87 -8.41
C PRO A 106 -2.93 -12.82 -7.28
N VAL A 107 -3.35 -13.05 -6.04
CA VAL A 107 -2.44 -13.10 -4.87
C VAL A 107 -1.23 -13.98 -5.13
N SER A 108 -1.40 -15.12 -5.83
CA SER A 108 -0.33 -16.05 -6.15
C SER A 108 0.70 -15.54 -7.15
N SER A 109 0.39 -14.47 -7.89
CA SER A 109 1.28 -13.92 -8.94
C SER A 109 2.41 -13.05 -8.39
N MET A 110 2.29 -12.57 -7.17
CA MET A 110 3.28 -11.69 -6.55
C MET A 110 3.28 -11.83 -5.03
N TYR A 111 4.46 -11.96 -4.43
CA TYR A 111 4.60 -12.04 -2.98
C TYR A 111 4.36 -10.69 -2.31
N SER A 112 4.87 -9.63 -2.90
CA SER A 112 4.85 -8.28 -2.35
C SER A 112 4.55 -7.28 -3.46
N VAL A 113 4.00 -6.13 -3.12
CA VAL A 113 3.84 -4.99 -4.00
C VAL A 113 4.89 -3.94 -3.64
N HIS A 114 5.57 -3.40 -4.65
CA HIS A 114 6.50 -2.30 -4.46
C HIS A 114 5.74 -0.99 -4.29
N VAL A 115 6.16 -0.16 -3.33
CA VAL A 115 5.48 1.08 -2.97
C VAL A 115 6.47 2.23 -2.91
N GLU A 116 6.04 3.39 -3.39
CA GLU A 116 6.82 4.62 -3.46
C GLU A 116 6.06 5.75 -2.78
N TYR A 117 6.66 6.34 -1.75
CA TYR A 117 6.08 7.47 -1.04
C TYR A 117 6.46 8.77 -1.71
N ASN A 118 5.45 9.60 -2.00
CA ASN A 118 5.62 10.89 -2.69
C ASN A 118 6.47 10.79 -3.96
N PHE A 119 6.22 9.75 -4.77
CA PHE A 119 6.98 9.46 -5.99
C PHE A 119 6.91 10.64 -6.98
N LEU A 120 8.06 11.10 -7.43
CA LEU A 120 8.21 12.27 -8.31
C LEU A 120 7.55 13.56 -7.76
N GLU A 121 7.43 13.70 -6.43
CA GLU A 121 6.73 14.81 -5.78
C GLU A 121 5.23 14.91 -6.16
N ARG A 122 4.64 13.82 -6.69
CA ARG A 122 3.26 13.76 -7.20
C ARG A 122 2.30 13.07 -6.23
N GLY A 123 2.82 12.32 -5.28
CA GLY A 123 2.03 11.58 -4.31
C GLY A 123 2.46 10.12 -4.18
N ASP A 124 1.69 9.39 -3.39
CA ASP A 124 1.93 7.98 -3.11
C ASP A 124 1.57 7.11 -4.31
N ALA A 125 2.49 6.22 -4.70
CA ALA A 125 2.31 5.31 -5.82
C ALA A 125 2.75 3.90 -5.47
N PHE A 126 2.20 2.92 -6.16
CA PHE A 126 2.70 1.55 -6.19
C PHE A 126 2.87 1.09 -7.63
N ASP A 127 3.76 0.16 -7.89
CA ASP A 127 3.97 -0.34 -9.24
C ASP A 127 3.45 -1.75 -9.43
N ILE A 128 2.89 -1.97 -10.62
CA ILE A 128 2.40 -3.26 -11.07
C ILE A 128 3.06 -3.61 -12.40
N ALA A 129 3.88 -4.66 -12.36
CA ALA A 129 4.52 -5.18 -13.56
C ALA A 129 3.54 -6.01 -14.40
N THR A 130 3.59 -5.82 -15.70
CA THR A 130 2.97 -6.68 -16.72
C THR A 130 4.07 -7.38 -17.53
N ASP A 131 3.71 -8.16 -18.53
CA ASP A 131 4.70 -8.80 -19.40
C ASP A 131 5.46 -7.78 -20.27
N ASP A 132 4.86 -6.62 -20.53
CA ASP A 132 5.39 -5.60 -21.43
C ASP A 132 6.01 -4.39 -20.71
N THR A 133 5.45 -4.00 -19.57
CA THR A 133 5.84 -2.79 -18.84
C THR A 133 5.51 -2.86 -17.35
N SER A 134 5.99 -1.88 -16.58
CA SER A 134 5.56 -1.64 -15.19
C SER A 134 4.82 -0.31 -15.12
N TYR A 135 3.56 -0.36 -14.72
CA TYR A 135 2.75 0.83 -14.48
C TYR A 135 2.92 1.33 -13.04
N PHE A 136 3.05 2.63 -12.90
CA PHE A 136 3.01 3.32 -11.60
C PHE A 136 1.60 3.85 -11.38
N MET A 137 0.98 3.39 -10.30
CA MET A 137 -0.40 3.67 -9.94
C MET A 137 -0.44 4.70 -8.80
N PHE A 138 -0.73 5.96 -9.13
CA PHE A 138 -0.86 7.01 -8.12
C PHE A 138 -2.24 7.00 -7.48
N LEU A 139 -2.31 6.84 -6.17
CA LEU A 139 -3.56 6.86 -5.41
C LEU A 139 -4.20 8.26 -5.44
N LYS A 140 -5.50 8.32 -5.75
CA LYS A 140 -6.22 9.61 -5.81
C LYS A 140 -6.77 10.04 -4.45
N THR A 141 -7.29 9.13 -3.66
CA THR A 141 -7.99 9.48 -2.43
C THR A 141 -7.39 8.85 -1.17
N ALA A 142 -6.91 7.62 -1.25
CA ALA A 142 -6.43 6.83 -0.12
C ALA A 142 -4.99 7.18 0.29
N LYS A 143 -4.77 8.41 0.72
CA LYS A 143 -3.45 8.88 1.19
C LYS A 143 -2.97 8.07 2.40
N ASN A 144 -1.65 7.77 2.44
CA ASN A 144 -0.98 7.01 3.50
C ASN A 144 -1.49 5.56 3.65
N TYR A 145 -1.97 4.94 2.56
CA TYR A 145 -2.46 3.57 2.58
C TYR A 145 -1.41 2.55 2.13
N LEU A 146 -0.33 2.99 1.48
CA LEU A 146 0.66 2.11 0.84
C LEU A 146 1.29 1.09 1.78
N THR A 147 1.67 1.48 3.02
CA THR A 147 2.22 0.55 4.01
C THR A 147 1.24 -0.57 4.31
N LYS A 148 -0.05 -0.24 4.49
CA LYS A 148 -1.10 -1.23 4.73
C LYS A 148 -1.28 -2.16 3.53
N MET A 149 -1.28 -1.62 2.31
CA MET A 149 -1.39 -2.38 1.07
C MET A 149 -0.20 -3.36 0.90
N HIS A 150 1.02 -2.88 1.15
CA HIS A 150 2.23 -3.69 1.11
C HIS A 150 2.15 -4.88 2.09
N PHE A 151 1.81 -4.61 3.36
CA PHE A 151 1.60 -5.67 4.33
C PHE A 151 0.49 -6.63 3.94
N ALA A 152 -0.62 -6.09 3.45
CA ALA A 152 -1.77 -6.92 3.08
C ALA A 152 -1.41 -7.89 1.96
N GLN A 153 -0.69 -7.45 0.92
CA GLN A 153 -0.27 -8.35 -0.15
C GLN A 153 0.61 -9.50 0.37
N GLU A 154 1.57 -9.22 1.26
CA GLU A 154 2.43 -10.26 1.84
C GLU A 154 1.65 -11.21 2.75
N GLU A 155 0.74 -10.70 3.58
CA GLU A 155 -0.08 -11.51 4.48
C GLU A 155 -1.14 -12.33 3.71
N LEU A 156 -1.72 -11.79 2.63
CA LEU A 156 -2.60 -12.53 1.71
C LEU A 156 -1.83 -13.67 1.05
N TYR A 157 -0.64 -13.41 0.53
CA TYR A 157 0.20 -14.45 -0.08
C TYR A 157 0.54 -15.55 0.94
N ASP A 158 0.98 -15.18 2.13
CA ASP A 158 1.29 -16.15 3.18
C ASP A 158 0.06 -16.94 3.64
N HIS A 159 -1.11 -16.31 3.68
CA HIS A 159 -2.35 -16.95 4.10
C HIS A 159 -2.93 -17.91 3.04
N TYR A 160 -3.06 -17.45 1.80
CA TYR A 160 -3.77 -18.19 0.74
C TYR A 160 -2.86 -19.03 -0.15
N VAL A 161 -1.57 -18.74 -0.24
CA VAL A 161 -0.64 -19.45 -1.12
C VAL A 161 0.29 -20.38 -0.33
N ARG A 162 1.08 -19.86 0.61
CA ARG A 162 2.06 -20.67 1.35
C ARG A 162 1.44 -21.71 2.26
N LYS A 163 0.29 -21.44 2.86
CA LYS A 163 -0.38 -22.40 3.75
C LYS A 163 -1.06 -23.54 3.00
N GLN A 164 -1.40 -23.36 1.73
CA GLN A 164 -1.98 -24.42 0.90
C GLN A 164 -0.94 -25.39 0.32
N THR A 165 0.35 -25.04 0.41
CA THR A 165 1.48 -25.83 -0.13
C THR A 165 2.15 -26.72 0.93
N LYS A 166 1.66 -26.72 2.17
CA LYS A 166 2.07 -27.60 3.27
C LYS A 166 1.01 -28.63 3.59
#